data_54871cd64918d4d193834a70d4c0d9bb
#
_entry.id   54871cd64918d4d193834a70d4c0d9bb
#
_cell.length_a   1.000
_cell.length_b   1.000
_cell.length_c   1.000
_cell.angle_alpha   90.00
_cell.angle_beta   90.00
_cell.angle_gamma   90.00
#
_symmetry.space_group_name_H-M   'P 1'
#
loop_
_entity.id
_entity.type
_entity.pdbx_description
1 polymer ?
#
loop_
_entity_poly.entity_id
_entity_poly.type
_entity_poly.pdbx_seq_one_letter_code
_entity_poly.pdbx_strand_id
1 'polypeptide(L)'
;MRLTTQGIVLRETNYKEADKILTVLTRDWGKRTVKARGCRRKNSKLTAASQLLVYSELTLSERGEFTTLTEADPLEQFWSVRQDLETLALASYFAEVAEASAQEGETCPELLSLLLNCLYALDTLKKPRALVKAVFELRLLCLTGYEPLLDACAVCGAPEPLSQGVLCCAACRGRLGGGVSMPLSPGALAAARYIVSGPPKKLFSFALAEESLRRLGQATEAFLMTQQERGFRTLDYYKQLERSLPEAGRG
;
A
#
# COMPACT_ATOMS: atom_id res chain seq x y z
N MET A 1 9.48 24.66 -16.46
CA MET A 1 10.66 24.10 -15.74
C MET A 1 10.79 22.63 -16.13
N ARG A 2 12.01 22.07 -16.24
CA ARG A 2 12.23 20.63 -16.47
C ARG A 2 12.71 20.01 -15.16
N LEU A 3 12.08 18.92 -14.73
CA LEU A 3 12.31 18.24 -13.45
C LEU A 3 12.59 16.77 -13.73
N THR A 4 13.63 16.22 -13.12
CA THR A 4 13.91 14.78 -13.16
C THR A 4 13.73 14.22 -11.76
N THR A 5 12.97 13.11 -11.63
CA THR A 5 12.67 12.44 -10.37
C THR A 5 12.36 10.98 -10.60
N GLN A 6 12.45 10.16 -9.58
CA GLN A 6 11.95 8.80 -9.60
C GLN A 6 10.52 8.76 -9.08
N GLY A 7 9.67 7.91 -9.67
CA GLY A 7 8.28 7.79 -9.26
C GLY A 7 7.59 6.55 -9.79
N ILE A 8 6.48 6.20 -9.18
CA ILE A 8 5.63 5.06 -9.53
C ILE A 8 4.24 5.53 -9.97
N VAL A 9 3.70 4.90 -11.00
CA VAL A 9 2.34 5.20 -11.48
C VAL A 9 1.32 4.53 -10.55
N LEU A 10 0.53 5.34 -9.84
CA LEU A 10 -0.55 4.89 -8.96
C LEU A 10 -1.88 4.70 -9.68
N ARG A 11 -2.13 5.49 -10.72
CA ARG A 11 -3.33 5.41 -11.56
C ARG A 11 -3.04 5.88 -12.96
N GLU A 12 -3.68 5.23 -13.93
CA GLU A 12 -3.65 5.62 -15.33
C GLU A 12 -5.07 5.75 -15.88
N THR A 13 -5.29 6.78 -16.67
CA THR A 13 -6.59 7.03 -17.33
C THR A 13 -6.34 7.38 -18.79
N ASN A 14 -7.01 6.70 -19.71
CA ASN A 14 -6.95 7.05 -21.13
C ASN A 14 -7.50 8.45 -21.35
N TYR A 15 -6.78 9.26 -22.10
CA TYR A 15 -7.16 10.62 -22.43
C TYR A 15 -6.94 10.88 -23.92
N LYS A 16 -7.98 11.33 -24.63
CA LYS A 16 -8.00 11.45 -26.10
C LYS A 16 -7.60 10.11 -26.76
N GLU A 17 -7.16 10.15 -28.02
CA GLU A 17 -6.85 8.96 -28.80
C GLU A 17 -5.54 8.28 -28.38
N ALA A 18 -4.52 9.06 -28.04
CA ALA A 18 -3.16 8.56 -27.87
C ALA A 18 -2.49 8.92 -26.53
N ASP A 19 -3.17 9.67 -25.68
CA ASP A 19 -2.62 10.18 -24.42
C ASP A 19 -3.13 9.39 -23.22
N LYS A 20 -2.47 9.52 -22.08
CA LYS A 20 -2.97 9.15 -20.75
C LYS A 20 -2.79 10.32 -19.78
N ILE A 21 -3.65 10.36 -18.77
CA ILE A 21 -3.42 11.10 -17.54
C ILE A 21 -2.96 10.08 -16.49
N LEU A 22 -1.84 10.35 -15.86
CA LEU A 22 -1.23 9.50 -14.85
C LEU A 22 -1.28 10.22 -13.50
N THR A 23 -1.62 9.50 -12.44
CA THR A 23 -1.29 9.91 -11.08
C THR A 23 -0.01 9.20 -10.69
N VAL A 24 1.03 9.95 -10.36
CA VAL A 24 2.36 9.43 -10.05
C VAL A 24 2.75 9.85 -8.64
N LEU A 25 3.24 8.92 -7.85
CA LEU A 25 3.90 9.21 -6.59
C LEU A 25 5.39 9.34 -6.86
N THR A 26 5.90 10.57 -6.72
CA THR A 26 7.30 10.89 -6.97
C THR A 26 8.09 11.01 -5.68
N ARG A 27 9.38 10.76 -5.74
CA ARG A 27 10.28 10.84 -4.59
C ARG A 27 10.44 12.27 -4.07
N ASP A 28 10.61 13.22 -4.99
CA ASP A 28 11.06 14.58 -4.65
C ASP A 28 9.94 15.62 -4.72
N TRP A 29 8.79 15.26 -5.33
CA TRP A 29 7.70 16.20 -5.61
C TRP A 29 6.32 15.69 -5.14
N GLY A 30 6.29 14.63 -4.35
CA GLY A 30 5.05 14.04 -3.84
C GLY A 30 4.15 13.48 -4.95
N LYS A 31 2.86 13.45 -4.71
CA LYS A 31 1.85 13.04 -5.69
C LYS A 31 1.68 14.10 -6.76
N ARG A 32 1.68 13.69 -8.03
CA ARG A 32 1.51 14.57 -9.19
C ARG A 32 0.57 14.00 -10.22
N THR A 33 -0.26 14.86 -10.78
CA THR A 33 -1.05 14.54 -11.97
C THR A 33 -0.25 14.92 -13.21
N VAL A 34 0.03 13.94 -14.07
CA VAL A 34 0.96 14.08 -15.19
C VAL A 34 0.30 13.64 -16.50
N LYS A 35 0.42 14.44 -17.55
CA LYS A 35 -0.04 14.09 -18.88
C LYS A 35 1.06 13.38 -19.67
N ALA A 36 0.83 12.12 -20.06
CA ALA A 36 1.70 11.34 -20.94
C ALA A 36 1.19 11.43 -22.39
N ARG A 37 1.73 12.36 -23.14
CA ARG A 37 1.29 12.61 -24.54
C ARG A 37 1.80 11.53 -25.47
N GLY A 38 0.93 11.00 -26.32
CA GLY A 38 1.27 10.01 -27.33
C GLY A 38 1.77 8.67 -26.77
N CYS A 39 1.63 8.41 -25.47
CA CYS A 39 2.12 7.20 -24.83
C CYS A 39 1.44 5.90 -25.32
N ARG A 40 0.26 6.02 -25.96
CA ARG A 40 -0.50 4.90 -26.55
C ARG A 40 -0.18 4.66 -28.03
N ARG A 41 0.69 5.47 -28.66
CA ARG A 41 1.13 5.24 -30.03
C ARG A 41 2.05 4.01 -30.10
N LYS A 42 1.98 3.25 -31.20
CA LYS A 42 2.69 1.97 -31.39
C LYS A 42 4.19 2.01 -31.06
N ASN A 43 4.88 3.11 -31.35
CA ASN A 43 6.33 3.24 -31.16
C ASN A 43 6.68 4.29 -30.09
N SER A 44 5.80 4.53 -29.14
CA SER A 44 6.07 5.51 -28.10
C SER A 44 7.05 4.96 -27.07
N LYS A 45 8.12 5.73 -26.79
CA LYS A 45 9.07 5.43 -25.71
C LYS A 45 8.44 5.53 -24.31
N LEU A 46 7.29 6.21 -24.19
CA LEU A 46 6.59 6.39 -22.93
C LEU A 46 5.62 5.24 -22.60
N THR A 47 5.40 4.29 -23.52
CA THR A 47 4.36 3.26 -23.37
C THR A 47 4.58 2.43 -22.11
N ALA A 48 5.79 1.93 -21.88
CA ALA A 48 6.10 1.08 -20.73
C ALA A 48 5.97 1.86 -19.41
N ALA A 49 6.59 3.02 -19.31
CA ALA A 49 6.57 3.85 -18.10
C ALA A 49 5.20 4.47 -17.76
N SER A 50 4.24 4.44 -18.70
CA SER A 50 2.87 4.95 -18.51
C SER A 50 1.88 3.87 -18.07
N GLN A 51 2.34 2.73 -17.59
CA GLN A 51 1.50 1.66 -17.09
C GLN A 51 1.42 1.72 -15.56
N LEU A 52 0.28 1.28 -15.02
CA LEU A 52 0.06 1.15 -13.58
C LEU A 52 1.22 0.38 -12.92
N LEU A 53 1.68 0.83 -11.75
CA LEU A 53 2.73 0.19 -10.94
C LEU A 53 4.12 0.12 -11.60
N VAL A 54 4.36 0.83 -12.68
CA VAL A 54 5.74 0.96 -13.21
C VAL A 54 6.47 2.05 -12.45
N TYR A 55 7.62 1.68 -11.87
CA TYR A 55 8.56 2.59 -11.24
C TYR A 55 9.61 3.02 -12.26
N SER A 56 9.78 4.32 -12.43
CA SER A 56 10.64 4.87 -13.50
C SER A 56 11.41 6.09 -13.02
N GLU A 57 12.52 6.38 -13.68
CA GLU A 57 13.07 7.73 -13.73
C GLU A 57 12.23 8.53 -14.73
N LEU A 58 11.72 9.67 -14.29
CA LEU A 58 10.75 10.49 -15.01
C LEU A 58 11.32 11.88 -15.25
N THR A 59 11.26 12.37 -16.48
CA THR A 59 11.51 13.77 -16.80
C THR A 59 10.18 14.47 -17.08
N LEU A 60 9.87 15.41 -16.23
CA LEU A 60 8.62 16.18 -16.22
C LEU A 60 8.88 17.60 -16.73
N SER A 61 7.97 18.13 -17.51
CA SER A 61 7.96 19.53 -17.96
C SER A 61 6.72 20.25 -17.44
N GLU A 62 6.93 21.27 -16.65
CA GLU A 62 5.84 22.14 -16.16
C GLU A 62 5.68 23.34 -17.07
N ARG A 63 4.44 23.55 -17.58
CA ARG A 63 4.03 24.73 -18.36
C ARG A 63 2.65 25.18 -17.87
N GLY A 64 2.61 26.29 -17.15
CA GLY A 64 1.40 26.75 -16.47
C GLY A 64 0.94 25.71 -15.44
N GLU A 65 -0.34 25.37 -15.47
CA GLU A 65 -0.97 24.41 -14.54
C GLU A 65 -0.74 22.93 -14.93
N PHE A 66 -0.08 22.64 -16.05
CA PHE A 66 0.03 21.30 -16.58
C PHE A 66 1.44 20.74 -16.47
N THR A 67 1.55 19.58 -15.82
CA THR A 67 2.76 18.75 -15.84
C THR A 67 2.66 17.73 -16.97
N THR A 68 3.70 17.65 -17.78
CA THR A 68 3.77 16.71 -18.92
C THR A 68 4.99 15.81 -18.77
N LEU A 69 4.81 14.50 -18.96
CA LEU A 69 5.88 13.53 -19.08
C LEU A 69 6.55 13.68 -20.44
N THR A 70 7.86 14.01 -20.44
CA THR A 70 8.64 14.20 -21.67
C THR A 70 9.53 13.01 -21.98
N GLU A 71 10.14 12.43 -20.93
CA GLU A 71 10.99 11.24 -21.02
C GLU A 71 10.75 10.35 -19.82
N ALA A 72 10.91 9.05 -19.97
CA ALA A 72 10.80 8.11 -18.87
C ALA A 72 11.60 6.84 -19.17
N ASP A 73 12.38 6.40 -18.19
CA ASP A 73 13.14 5.16 -18.23
C ASP A 73 12.66 4.23 -17.12
N PRO A 74 11.98 3.11 -17.45
CA PRO A 74 11.51 2.13 -16.47
C PRO A 74 12.68 1.54 -15.69
N LEU A 75 12.61 1.62 -14.35
CA LEU A 75 13.57 1.02 -13.42
C LEU A 75 13.09 -0.34 -12.94
N GLU A 76 11.78 -0.45 -12.65
CA GLU A 76 11.16 -1.69 -12.19
C GLU A 76 9.71 -1.80 -12.68
N GLN A 77 9.31 -2.98 -13.15
CA GLN A 77 8.00 -3.23 -13.73
C GLN A 77 7.18 -4.26 -12.95
N PHE A 78 7.78 -4.93 -11.97
CA PHE A 78 7.14 -5.96 -11.13
C PHE A 78 6.38 -7.01 -11.95
N TRP A 79 7.11 -7.70 -12.83
CA TRP A 79 6.52 -8.61 -13.82
C TRP A 79 5.71 -9.74 -13.21
N SER A 80 6.17 -10.34 -12.10
CA SER A 80 5.43 -11.42 -11.45
C SER A 80 4.11 -10.95 -10.85
N VAL A 81 4.06 -9.70 -10.36
CA VAL A 81 2.80 -9.09 -9.88
C VAL A 81 1.78 -9.00 -11.01
N ARG A 82 2.23 -8.71 -12.23
CA ARG A 82 1.36 -8.56 -13.41
C ARG A 82 0.84 -9.89 -13.98
N GLN A 83 1.52 -10.99 -13.71
CA GLN A 83 1.18 -12.32 -14.22
C GLN A 83 0.14 -13.04 -13.39
N ASP A 84 -0.09 -12.61 -12.14
CA ASP A 84 -1.06 -13.19 -11.23
C ASP A 84 -2.18 -12.19 -10.91
N LEU A 85 -3.42 -12.56 -11.21
CA LEU A 85 -4.56 -11.66 -11.11
C LEU A 85 -4.84 -11.21 -9.67
N GLU A 86 -4.72 -12.12 -8.69
CA GLU A 86 -4.93 -11.78 -7.28
C GLU A 86 -3.83 -10.85 -6.77
N THR A 87 -2.59 -11.10 -7.16
CA THR A 87 -1.45 -10.26 -6.78
C THR A 87 -1.54 -8.87 -7.41
N LEU A 88 -1.97 -8.79 -8.68
CA LEU A 88 -2.21 -7.52 -9.37
C LEU A 88 -3.36 -6.74 -8.72
N ALA A 89 -4.44 -7.42 -8.33
CA ALA A 89 -5.56 -6.80 -7.63
C ALA A 89 -5.13 -6.22 -6.26
N LEU A 90 -4.34 -6.99 -5.50
CA LEU A 90 -3.77 -6.52 -4.22
C LEU A 90 -2.82 -5.33 -4.43
N ALA A 91 -1.95 -5.38 -5.42
CA ALA A 91 -1.04 -4.27 -5.73
C ALA A 91 -1.80 -3.02 -6.20
N SER A 92 -2.91 -3.20 -6.93
CA SER A 92 -3.80 -2.10 -7.31
C SER A 92 -4.49 -1.47 -6.09
N TYR A 93 -4.84 -2.28 -5.08
CA TYR A 93 -5.32 -1.79 -3.80
C TYR A 93 -4.26 -0.94 -3.09
N PHE A 94 -3.01 -1.37 -3.04
CA PHE A 94 -1.93 -0.57 -2.48
C PHE A 94 -1.77 0.78 -3.20
N ALA A 95 -1.89 0.78 -4.53
CA ALA A 95 -1.82 2.02 -5.31
C ALA A 95 -3.00 2.96 -5.01
N GLU A 96 -4.24 2.44 -4.90
CA GLU A 96 -5.42 3.25 -4.57
C GLU A 96 -5.30 3.87 -3.17
N VAL A 97 -4.84 3.08 -2.19
CA VAL A 97 -4.64 3.55 -0.81
C VAL A 97 -3.51 4.58 -0.75
N ALA A 98 -2.39 4.34 -1.43
CA ALA A 98 -1.28 5.30 -1.51
C ALA A 98 -1.71 6.61 -2.18
N GLU A 99 -2.51 6.54 -3.27
CA GLU A 99 -3.07 7.73 -3.92
C GLU A 99 -3.95 8.54 -2.96
N ALA A 100 -4.78 7.85 -2.16
CA ALA A 100 -5.68 8.48 -1.19
C ALA A 100 -4.94 9.13 -0.02
N SER A 101 -3.82 8.52 0.42
CA SER A 101 -3.06 8.98 1.58
C SER A 101 -2.03 10.05 1.24
N ALA A 102 -1.57 10.13 -0.01
CA ALA A 102 -0.62 11.15 -0.45
C ALA A 102 -1.32 12.46 -0.78
N GLN A 103 -0.76 13.58 -0.34
CA GLN A 103 -1.22 14.91 -0.71
C GLN A 103 -0.49 15.40 -1.96
N GLU A 104 -1.16 16.23 -2.78
CA GLU A 104 -0.56 16.76 -3.98
C GLU A 104 0.52 17.80 -3.64
N GLY A 105 1.71 17.62 -4.19
CA GLY A 105 2.85 18.50 -3.95
C GLY A 105 3.59 18.29 -2.63
N GLU A 106 3.10 17.47 -1.73
CA GLU A 106 3.81 17.12 -0.50
C GLU A 106 4.65 15.86 -0.69
N THR A 107 5.94 15.95 -0.35
CA THR A 107 6.86 14.83 -0.45
C THR A 107 6.56 13.79 0.63
N CYS A 108 6.50 12.52 0.24
CA CYS A 108 6.30 11.39 1.15
C CYS A 108 7.17 10.19 0.73
N PRO A 109 8.50 10.32 0.82
CA PRO A 109 9.43 9.28 0.37
C PRO A 109 9.28 7.97 1.14
N GLU A 110 8.82 8.02 2.39
CA GLU A 110 8.54 6.85 3.21
C GLU A 110 7.36 6.03 2.63
N LEU A 111 6.32 6.69 2.14
CA LEU A 111 5.18 6.04 1.50
C LEU A 111 5.60 5.39 0.17
N LEU A 112 6.39 6.09 -0.64
CA LEU A 112 6.97 5.52 -1.86
C LEU A 112 7.83 4.29 -1.54
N SER A 113 8.70 4.39 -0.54
CA SER A 113 9.55 3.27 -0.09
C SER A 113 8.71 2.09 0.41
N LEU A 114 7.66 2.34 1.19
CA LEU A 114 6.74 1.28 1.65
C LEU A 114 6.08 0.56 0.48
N LEU A 115 5.53 1.31 -0.48
CA LEU A 115 4.89 0.74 -1.66
C LEU A 115 5.86 -0.12 -2.47
N LEU A 116 7.07 0.39 -2.76
CA LEU A 116 8.10 -0.34 -3.50
C LEU A 116 8.53 -1.61 -2.76
N ASN A 117 8.73 -1.56 -1.44
CA ASN A 117 9.09 -2.72 -0.62
C ASN A 117 7.98 -3.80 -0.63
N CYS A 118 6.71 -3.40 -0.58
CA CYS A 118 5.58 -4.32 -0.67
C CYS A 118 5.49 -4.98 -2.06
N LEU A 119 5.66 -4.19 -3.12
CA LEU A 119 5.69 -4.74 -4.49
C LEU A 119 6.88 -5.70 -4.68
N TYR A 120 8.07 -5.35 -4.19
CA TYR A 120 9.24 -6.23 -4.20
C TYR A 120 9.00 -7.52 -3.40
N ALA A 121 8.32 -7.43 -2.26
CA ALA A 121 7.98 -8.59 -1.45
C ALA A 121 7.02 -9.55 -2.18
N LEU A 122 6.09 -9.03 -2.96
CA LEU A 122 5.19 -9.82 -3.81
C LEU A 122 5.92 -10.37 -5.04
N ASP A 123 6.67 -9.51 -5.74
CA ASP A 123 7.28 -9.83 -7.03
C ASP A 123 8.47 -10.78 -6.89
N THR A 124 9.42 -10.45 -6.01
CA THR A 124 10.72 -11.11 -5.92
C THR A 124 10.80 -12.08 -4.73
N LEU A 125 10.39 -11.64 -3.54
CA LEU A 125 10.47 -12.47 -2.33
C LEU A 125 9.35 -13.52 -2.24
N LYS A 126 8.35 -13.43 -3.08
CA LYS A 126 7.18 -14.33 -3.11
C LYS A 126 6.52 -14.50 -1.73
N LYS A 127 6.44 -13.42 -0.98
CA LYS A 127 5.81 -13.44 0.35
C LYS A 127 4.29 -13.64 0.22
N PRO A 128 3.65 -14.31 1.22
CA PRO A 128 2.20 -14.47 1.24
C PRO A 128 1.47 -13.13 1.10
N ARG A 129 0.52 -13.03 0.20
CA ARG A 129 -0.28 -11.82 -0.07
C ARG A 129 -0.89 -11.24 1.20
N ALA A 130 -1.46 -12.09 2.05
CA ALA A 130 -2.04 -11.68 3.33
C ALA A 130 -1.01 -11.01 4.27
N LEU A 131 0.24 -11.49 4.28
CA LEU A 131 1.32 -10.89 5.07
C LEU A 131 1.67 -9.50 4.53
N VAL A 132 1.87 -9.41 3.21
CA VAL A 132 2.26 -8.12 2.59
C VAL A 132 1.16 -7.09 2.76
N LYS A 133 -0.13 -7.50 2.66
CA LYS A 133 -1.29 -6.65 2.92
C LYS A 133 -1.28 -6.10 4.35
N ALA A 134 -1.15 -6.97 5.35
CA ALA A 134 -1.15 -6.56 6.75
C ALA A 134 0.03 -5.62 7.09
N VAL A 135 1.21 -5.89 6.53
CA VAL A 135 2.40 -5.03 6.69
C VAL A 135 2.17 -3.66 6.05
N PHE A 136 1.64 -3.62 4.82
CA PHE A 136 1.35 -2.37 4.11
C PHE A 136 0.36 -1.51 4.92
N GLU A 137 -0.78 -2.09 5.32
CA GLU A 137 -1.84 -1.38 6.04
C GLU A 137 -1.34 -0.81 7.36
N LEU A 138 -0.64 -1.62 8.16
CA LEU A 138 -0.19 -1.20 9.47
C LEU A 138 0.93 -0.14 9.39
N ARG A 139 1.89 -0.31 8.48
CA ARG A 139 2.94 0.71 8.26
C ARG A 139 2.39 2.00 7.71
N LEU A 140 1.41 1.94 6.81
CA LEU A 140 0.75 3.13 6.31
C LEU A 140 0.05 3.90 7.44
N LEU A 141 -0.67 3.21 8.32
CA LEU A 141 -1.28 3.83 9.50
C LEU A 141 -0.24 4.57 10.35
N CYS A 142 0.92 3.97 10.59
CA CYS A 142 2.02 4.64 11.31
C CYS A 142 2.51 5.88 10.55
N LEU A 143 2.71 5.80 9.23
CA LEU A 143 3.16 6.92 8.39
C LEU A 143 2.16 8.07 8.34
N THR A 144 0.88 7.78 8.48
CA THR A 144 -0.21 8.77 8.48
C THR A 144 -0.59 9.28 9.88
N GLY A 145 0.20 8.93 10.92
CA GLY A 145 0.00 9.42 12.28
C GLY A 145 -0.96 8.59 13.14
N TYR A 146 -1.43 7.45 12.64
CA TYR A 146 -2.34 6.54 13.35
C TYR A 146 -1.61 5.32 13.90
N GLU A 147 -0.45 5.54 14.54
CA GLU A 147 0.31 4.45 15.14
C GLU A 147 -0.47 3.83 16.31
N PRO A 148 -0.72 2.51 16.29
CA PRO A 148 -1.42 1.84 17.38
C PRO A 148 -0.56 1.73 18.64
N LEU A 149 -1.16 1.95 19.81
CA LEU A 149 -0.53 1.69 21.10
C LEU A 149 -0.53 0.17 21.38
N LEU A 150 0.60 -0.48 21.15
CA LEU A 150 0.72 -1.95 21.27
C LEU A 150 1.36 -2.40 22.58
N ASP A 151 1.86 -1.49 23.42
CA ASP A 151 2.64 -1.85 24.61
C ASP A 151 1.85 -1.73 25.92
N ALA A 152 0.76 -0.93 25.88
CA ALA A 152 -0.04 -0.68 27.07
C ALA A 152 -1.54 -0.58 26.74
N CYS A 153 -2.38 -0.82 27.73
CA CYS A 153 -3.80 -0.62 27.61
C CYS A 153 -4.13 0.87 27.38
N ALA A 154 -4.84 1.18 26.31
CA ALA A 154 -5.20 2.55 25.96
C ALA A 154 -6.07 3.27 26.98
N VAL A 155 -6.73 2.52 27.88
CA VAL A 155 -7.64 3.07 28.91
C VAL A 155 -6.95 3.28 30.24
N CYS A 156 -6.14 2.33 30.71
CA CYS A 156 -5.55 2.39 32.05
C CYS A 156 -3.99 2.39 32.06
N GLY A 157 -3.35 2.31 30.89
CA GLY A 157 -1.90 2.29 30.80
C GLY A 157 -1.23 1.02 31.33
N ALA A 158 -1.98 -0.02 31.70
CA ALA A 158 -1.40 -1.24 32.24
C ALA A 158 -0.48 -1.91 31.20
N PRO A 159 0.72 -2.38 31.62
CA PRO A 159 1.68 -3.01 30.71
C PRO A 159 1.30 -4.45 30.30
N GLU A 160 0.14 -4.90 30.65
CA GLU A 160 -0.36 -6.25 30.42
C GLU A 160 -0.47 -6.58 28.93
N PRO A 161 -0.18 -7.85 28.55
CA PRO A 161 -0.37 -8.28 27.18
C PRO A 161 -1.84 -8.22 26.80
N LEU A 162 -2.11 -7.55 25.68
CA LEU A 162 -3.42 -7.43 25.08
C LEU A 162 -3.87 -8.81 24.58
N SER A 163 -4.57 -9.55 25.37
CA SER A 163 -4.95 -10.93 25.02
C SER A 163 -6.15 -11.01 24.04
N GLN A 164 -6.86 -9.92 23.81
CA GLN A 164 -8.05 -9.89 22.95
C GLN A 164 -8.23 -8.50 22.35
N GLY A 165 -7.70 -8.32 21.19
CA GLY A 165 -7.89 -7.29 20.18
C GLY A 165 -8.76 -6.10 20.47
N VAL A 166 -8.47 -5.17 21.02
CA VAL A 166 -8.38 -3.75 21.08
C VAL A 166 -7.18 -3.49 21.95
N LEU A 167 -6.50 -2.42 21.72
CA LEU A 167 -5.44 -1.88 22.58
C LEU A 167 -5.98 -1.61 24.02
N CYS A 168 -6.52 -2.65 24.66
CA CYS A 168 -7.27 -2.56 25.90
C CYS A 168 -7.21 -3.89 26.65
N CYS A 169 -6.85 -3.85 27.93
CA CYS A 169 -6.85 -5.01 28.79
C CYS A 169 -8.30 -5.54 29.03
N ALA A 170 -8.43 -6.78 29.44
CA ALA A 170 -9.72 -7.42 29.66
C ALA A 170 -10.64 -6.63 30.62
N ALA A 171 -10.07 -6.02 31.66
CA ALA A 171 -10.82 -5.22 32.65
C ALA A 171 -11.37 -3.89 32.08
N CYS A 172 -10.70 -3.31 31.08
CA CYS A 172 -11.11 -2.03 30.49
C CYS A 172 -11.95 -2.15 29.24
N ARG A 173 -12.11 -3.35 28.70
CA ARG A 173 -12.81 -3.61 27.43
C ARG A 173 -14.20 -2.95 27.34
N GLY A 174 -14.99 -3.00 28.41
CA GLY A 174 -16.33 -2.38 28.45
C GLY A 174 -16.34 -0.84 28.51
N ARG A 175 -15.17 -0.19 28.67
CA ARG A 175 -15.05 1.26 28.78
C ARG A 175 -14.70 1.95 27.46
N LEU A 176 -14.33 1.19 26.43
CA LEU A 176 -14.08 1.71 25.10
C LEU A 176 -15.43 1.91 24.41
N GLY A 177 -15.86 3.15 24.33
CA GLY A 177 -17.04 3.54 23.58
C GLY A 177 -16.71 3.63 22.09
N GLY A 178 -17.11 2.64 21.31
CA GLY A 178 -16.97 2.62 19.86
C GLY A 178 -15.53 2.33 19.39
N GLY A 179 -15.40 1.55 18.35
CA GLY A 179 -14.12 1.21 17.75
C GLY A 179 -14.09 -0.24 17.29
N VAL A 180 -13.12 -0.56 16.42
CA VAL A 180 -12.95 -1.91 15.89
C VAL A 180 -12.30 -2.79 16.94
N SER A 181 -13.07 -3.71 17.51
CA SER A 181 -12.58 -4.71 18.45
C SER A 181 -12.23 -6.01 17.71
N MET A 182 -10.95 -6.26 17.47
CA MET A 182 -10.45 -7.47 16.81
C MET A 182 -9.52 -8.24 17.75
N PRO A 183 -9.81 -9.53 18.08
CA PRO A 183 -8.93 -10.31 18.93
C PRO A 183 -7.62 -10.64 18.22
N LEU A 184 -6.51 -10.21 18.79
CA LEU A 184 -5.17 -10.58 18.35
C LEU A 184 -4.66 -11.78 19.16
N SER A 185 -4.05 -12.76 18.47
CA SER A 185 -3.26 -13.80 19.13
C SER A 185 -1.93 -13.22 19.62
N PRO A 186 -1.23 -13.85 20.57
CA PRO A 186 0.12 -13.42 20.99
C PRO A 186 1.09 -13.27 19.80
N GLY A 187 1.02 -14.19 18.83
CA GLY A 187 1.83 -14.12 17.60
C GLY A 187 1.46 -12.92 16.72
N ALA A 188 0.16 -12.64 16.55
CA ALA A 188 -0.30 -11.47 15.79
C ALA A 188 0.12 -10.14 16.46
N LEU A 189 0.07 -10.07 17.79
CA LEU A 189 0.52 -8.90 18.54
C LEU A 189 2.04 -8.70 18.43
N ALA A 190 2.83 -9.77 18.55
CA ALA A 190 4.28 -9.72 18.37
C ALA A 190 4.64 -9.26 16.94
N ALA A 191 3.94 -9.77 15.93
CA ALA A 191 4.12 -9.35 14.55
C ALA A 191 3.72 -7.87 14.36
N ALA A 192 2.61 -7.42 14.93
CA ALA A 192 2.21 -6.01 14.87
C ALA A 192 3.29 -5.09 15.47
N ARG A 193 3.80 -5.40 16.65
CA ARG A 193 4.92 -4.68 17.28
C ARG A 193 6.15 -4.63 16.38
N TYR A 194 6.52 -5.79 15.81
CA TYR A 194 7.64 -5.85 14.87
C TYR A 194 7.43 -5.00 13.63
N ILE A 195 6.23 -5.00 13.05
CA ILE A 195 5.89 -4.17 11.89
C ILE A 195 5.98 -2.68 12.25
N VAL A 196 5.46 -2.27 13.40
CA VAL A 196 5.47 -0.86 13.84
C VAL A 196 6.89 -0.36 14.09
N SER A 197 7.70 -1.09 14.85
CA SER A 197 9.03 -0.65 15.28
C SER A 197 10.17 -1.10 14.36
N GLY A 198 9.92 -2.08 13.47
CA GLY A 198 10.94 -2.70 12.66
C GLY A 198 11.50 -1.79 11.56
N PRO A 199 12.79 -1.96 11.21
CA PRO A 199 13.41 -1.19 10.15
C PRO A 199 12.80 -1.54 8.79
N PRO A 200 12.61 -0.56 7.86
CA PRO A 200 11.97 -0.77 6.56
C PRO A 200 12.54 -1.94 5.74
N LYS A 201 13.85 -2.16 5.80
CA LYS A 201 14.53 -3.24 5.06
C LYS A 201 14.25 -4.65 5.61
N LYS A 202 13.70 -4.78 6.82
CA LYS A 202 13.44 -6.08 7.48
C LYS A 202 11.95 -6.37 7.67
N LEU A 203 11.05 -5.56 7.14
CA LEU A 203 9.59 -5.70 7.33
C LEU A 203 9.05 -7.10 6.95
N PHE A 204 9.72 -7.81 6.06
CA PHE A 204 9.30 -9.13 5.57
C PHE A 204 10.22 -10.26 6.03
N SER A 205 11.05 -10.05 7.07
CA SER A 205 12.03 -11.03 7.55
C SER A 205 11.48 -12.03 8.59
N PHE A 206 10.19 -12.03 8.83
CA PHE A 206 9.52 -12.95 9.75
C PHE A 206 8.48 -13.82 9.04
N ALA A 207 8.08 -14.90 9.71
CA ALA A 207 6.96 -15.74 9.32
C ALA A 207 5.93 -15.76 10.46
N LEU A 208 4.67 -15.97 10.11
CA LEU A 208 3.57 -15.99 11.05
C LEU A 208 2.68 -17.20 10.77
N ALA A 209 2.19 -17.86 11.82
CA ALA A 209 1.22 -18.94 11.67
C ALA A 209 -0.06 -18.42 11.02
N GLU A 210 -0.70 -19.23 10.19
CA GLU A 210 -1.84 -18.84 9.36
C GLU A 210 -2.97 -18.16 10.14
N GLU A 211 -3.38 -18.73 11.28
CA GLU A 211 -4.41 -18.15 12.14
C GLU A 211 -4.02 -16.78 12.69
N SER A 212 -2.76 -16.60 13.09
CA SER A 212 -2.25 -15.30 13.55
C SER A 212 -2.19 -14.29 12.42
N LEU A 213 -1.82 -14.73 11.22
CA LEU A 213 -1.80 -13.89 10.03
C LEU A 213 -3.20 -13.44 9.64
N ARG A 214 -4.17 -14.36 9.67
CA ARG A 214 -5.58 -14.04 9.41
C ARG A 214 -6.11 -12.99 10.38
N ARG A 215 -5.86 -13.16 11.68
CA ARG A 215 -6.27 -12.19 12.73
C ARG A 215 -5.60 -10.83 12.56
N LEU A 216 -4.30 -10.83 12.27
CA LEU A 216 -3.56 -9.60 12.00
C LEU A 216 -4.15 -8.86 10.81
N GLY A 217 -4.34 -9.55 9.68
CA GLY A 217 -4.89 -8.97 8.46
C GLY A 217 -6.31 -8.40 8.63
N GLN A 218 -7.17 -9.07 9.41
CA GLN A 218 -8.49 -8.54 9.75
C GLN A 218 -8.40 -7.27 10.60
N ALA A 219 -7.50 -7.24 11.58
CA ALA A 219 -7.34 -6.10 12.46
C ALA A 219 -6.75 -4.88 11.72
N THR A 220 -5.73 -5.06 10.90
CA THR A 220 -5.10 -3.97 10.14
C THR A 220 -6.05 -3.37 9.12
N GLU A 221 -6.79 -4.21 8.38
CA GLU A 221 -7.79 -3.76 7.43
C GLU A 221 -8.90 -2.96 8.11
N ALA A 222 -9.49 -3.51 9.17
CA ALA A 222 -10.57 -2.82 9.89
C ALA A 222 -10.09 -1.49 10.48
N PHE A 223 -8.86 -1.44 10.99
CA PHE A 223 -8.27 -0.22 11.52
C PHE A 223 -8.04 0.81 10.39
N LEU A 224 -7.48 0.40 9.26
CA LEU A 224 -7.29 1.28 8.11
C LEU A 224 -8.62 1.84 7.60
N MET A 225 -9.65 1.00 7.42
CA MET A 225 -10.97 1.45 6.97
C MET A 225 -11.59 2.48 7.92
N THR A 226 -11.43 2.28 9.23
CA THR A 226 -11.94 3.21 10.25
C THR A 226 -11.21 4.56 10.16
N GLN A 227 -9.88 4.58 9.99
CA GLN A 227 -9.13 5.83 9.94
C GLN A 227 -9.28 6.58 8.61
N GLN A 228 -9.46 5.86 7.52
CA GLN A 228 -9.65 6.47 6.19
C GLN A 228 -11.10 6.92 5.95
N GLU A 229 -12.05 6.51 6.78
CA GLU A 229 -13.48 6.81 6.67
C GLU A 229 -14.07 6.53 5.28
N ARG A 230 -13.46 5.61 4.53
CA ARG A 230 -13.86 5.24 3.16
C ARG A 230 -13.55 3.79 2.83
N GLY A 231 -14.29 3.22 1.89
CA GLY A 231 -13.97 1.95 1.26
C GLY A 231 -13.05 2.13 0.04
N PHE A 232 -12.44 1.03 -0.39
CA PHE A 232 -11.59 0.96 -1.58
C PHE A 232 -12.14 -0.08 -2.55
N ARG A 233 -12.43 0.34 -3.78
CA ARG A 233 -13.02 -0.55 -4.80
C ARG A 233 -12.07 -1.69 -5.18
N THR A 234 -10.78 -1.41 -5.20
CA THR A 234 -9.76 -2.42 -5.51
C THR A 234 -9.65 -3.47 -4.40
N LEU A 235 -9.88 -3.12 -3.13
CA LEU A 235 -9.97 -4.08 -2.04
C LEU A 235 -11.19 -4.99 -2.17
N ASP A 236 -12.35 -4.42 -2.52
CA ASP A 236 -13.57 -5.20 -2.73
C ASP A 236 -13.37 -6.20 -3.88
N TYR A 237 -12.73 -5.76 -4.96
CA TYR A 237 -12.38 -6.61 -6.09
C TYR A 237 -11.38 -7.71 -5.71
N TYR A 238 -10.33 -7.37 -4.97
CA TYR A 238 -9.36 -8.36 -4.47
C TYR A 238 -10.04 -9.43 -3.62
N LYS A 239 -10.90 -9.04 -2.66
CA LYS A 239 -11.67 -9.98 -1.83
C LYS A 239 -12.65 -10.84 -2.63
N GLN A 240 -13.23 -10.29 -3.69
CA GLN A 240 -14.09 -11.06 -4.58
C GLN A 240 -13.30 -12.15 -5.32
N LEU A 241 -12.09 -11.84 -5.78
CA LEU A 241 -11.21 -12.82 -6.42
C LEU A 241 -10.80 -13.93 -5.43
N GLU A 242 -10.39 -13.58 -4.20
CA GLU A 242 -10.03 -14.55 -3.16
C GLU A 242 -11.17 -15.56 -2.86
N ARG A 243 -12.43 -15.12 -2.98
CA ARG A 243 -13.60 -15.98 -2.78
C ARG A 243 -13.96 -16.84 -3.99
N SER A 244 -13.65 -16.36 -5.20
CA SER A 244 -14.09 -17.00 -6.45
C SER A 244 -13.07 -17.99 -7.00
N LEU A 245 -11.81 -17.86 -6.65
CA LEU A 245 -10.76 -18.77 -7.13
C LEU A 245 -10.60 -19.95 -6.16
N PRO A 246 -10.64 -21.19 -6.65
CA PRO A 246 -10.44 -22.37 -5.82
C PRO A 246 -9.03 -22.37 -5.22
N GLU A 247 -8.88 -22.95 -4.01
CA GLU A 247 -7.62 -23.01 -3.24
C GLU A 247 -6.43 -23.72 -3.95
N ALA A 248 -6.63 -24.26 -5.14
CA ALA A 248 -5.66 -25.07 -5.89
C ALA A 248 -4.36 -24.36 -6.32
N GLY A 249 -4.15 -23.10 -5.94
CA GLY A 249 -2.96 -22.31 -6.29
C GLY A 249 -2.27 -21.61 -5.11
N ARG A 250 -2.62 -21.95 -3.87
CA ARG A 250 -2.03 -21.33 -2.66
C ARG A 250 -0.82 -22.12 -2.17
N GLY A 251 0.16 -22.34 -3.05
CA GLY A 251 1.43 -22.98 -2.72
C GLY A 251 2.57 -21.98 -2.72
#